data_ce349392f01a7260f02457842e005dc5
#
_entry.id   ce349392f01a7260f02457842e005dc5
#
_cell.length_a   1.000
_cell.length_b   1.000
_cell.length_c   1.000
_cell.angle_alpha   90.00
_cell.angle_beta   90.00
_cell.angle_gamma   90.00
#
_symmetry.space_group_name_H-M   'P 1'
#
loop_
_entity.id
_entity.type
_entity.pdbx_description
1 polymer ?
#
loop_
_entity_poly.entity_id
_entity_poly.type
_entity_poly.pdbx_seq_one_letter_code
_entity_poly.pdbx_strand_id
1 'polypeptide(L)'
;MNFFVLLTIVSAICSIVGLVFELYIAKYSKAKKWLWGLAVFALTFISGLAIHYNSENERIKNIHRQAEIIISHHEPYGFDKAFIQESLTFLEENKDRYPDSYERAKQIYETMKNSHFQYGYEPAMEIEGILKGIAALNE
;
A
#
# COMPACT_ATOMS: atom_id res chain seq x y z
N MET A 1 -9.72 -1.99 9.38
CA MET A 1 -10.10 -1.18 10.57
C MET A 1 -9.88 0.28 10.19
N ASN A 2 -10.92 1.13 10.25
CA ASN A 2 -10.84 2.53 9.79
C ASN A 2 -9.78 3.30 10.58
N PHE A 3 -8.88 4.02 9.87
CA PHE A 3 -7.84 4.89 10.43
C PHE A 3 -8.36 5.81 11.55
N PHE A 4 -9.57 6.37 11.38
CA PHE A 4 -10.23 7.20 12.39
C PHE A 4 -10.54 6.46 13.70
N VAL A 5 -10.95 5.19 13.63
CA VAL A 5 -11.24 4.37 14.82
C VAL A 5 -9.94 4.10 15.59
N LEU A 6 -8.86 3.83 14.88
CA LEU A 6 -7.55 3.60 15.48
C LEU A 6 -7.01 4.87 16.15
N LEU A 7 -7.14 6.02 15.50
CA LEU A 7 -6.74 7.33 16.05
C LEU A 7 -7.53 7.68 17.30
N THR A 8 -8.82 7.38 17.32
CA THR A 8 -9.71 7.62 18.49
C THR A 8 -9.33 6.73 19.66
N ILE A 9 -9.00 5.45 19.41
CA ILE A 9 -8.58 4.52 20.45
C ILE A 9 -7.21 4.95 21.04
N VAL A 10 -6.25 5.32 20.21
CA VAL A 10 -4.94 5.80 20.65
C VAL A 10 -5.07 7.09 21.45
N SER A 11 -5.89 8.04 21.00
CA SER A 11 -6.18 9.28 21.71
C SER A 11 -6.83 9.03 23.07
N ALA A 12 -7.81 8.12 23.15
CA ALA A 12 -8.44 7.74 24.41
C ALA A 12 -7.46 7.10 25.40
N ILE A 13 -6.62 6.20 24.93
CA ILE A 13 -5.58 5.56 25.75
C ILE A 13 -4.57 6.61 26.25
N CYS A 14 -4.10 7.52 25.40
CA CYS A 14 -3.19 8.61 25.78
C CYS A 14 -3.83 9.53 26.82
N SER A 15 -5.12 9.83 26.74
CA SER A 15 -5.84 10.67 27.71
C SER A 15 -5.98 9.97 29.06
N ILE A 16 -6.28 8.67 29.09
CA ILE A 16 -6.37 7.88 30.33
C ILE A 16 -4.99 7.76 30.99
N VAL A 17 -3.96 7.46 30.19
CA VAL A 17 -2.57 7.40 30.67
C VAL A 17 -2.12 8.75 31.22
N GLY A 18 -2.47 9.86 30.57
CA GLY A 18 -2.18 11.21 31.02
C GLY A 18 -2.82 11.52 32.38
N LEU A 19 -4.09 11.15 32.59
CA LEU A 19 -4.83 11.34 33.84
C LEU A 19 -4.24 10.51 35.00
N VAL A 20 -3.95 9.24 34.77
CA VAL A 20 -3.32 8.35 35.75
C VAL A 20 -1.93 8.85 36.08
N PHE A 21 -1.22 9.37 35.11
CA PHE A 21 0.08 9.95 35.21
C PHE A 21 0.11 11.21 36.09
N GLU A 22 -0.84 12.11 35.93
CA GLU A 22 -0.95 13.34 36.71
C GLU A 22 -1.19 13.04 38.21
N LEU A 23 -2.06 12.07 38.50
CA LEU A 23 -2.36 11.62 39.86
C LEU A 23 -1.20 10.91 40.55
N TYR A 24 -0.41 10.11 39.81
CA TYR A 24 0.68 9.31 40.36
C TYR A 24 1.98 10.11 40.50
N ILE A 25 2.25 11.08 39.63
CA ILE A 25 3.51 11.84 39.54
C ILE A 25 3.48 13.13 40.32
N ALA A 26 2.33 13.55 40.90
CA ALA A 26 2.27 14.72 41.79
C ALA A 26 3.33 14.69 42.91
N LYS A 27 3.77 13.49 43.27
CA LYS A 27 4.73 13.20 44.37
C LYS A 27 6.21 13.19 43.95
N TYR A 28 6.56 13.29 42.65
CA TYR A 28 7.94 13.18 42.17
C TYR A 28 8.61 14.52 41.87
N SER A 29 9.96 14.55 41.95
CA SER A 29 10.76 15.73 41.61
C SER A 29 10.62 16.15 40.14
N LYS A 30 10.82 17.46 39.85
CA LYS A 30 10.67 18.01 38.48
C LYS A 30 11.48 17.26 37.43
N ALA A 31 12.68 16.77 37.73
CA ALA A 31 13.54 16.03 36.82
C ALA A 31 12.94 14.66 36.44
N LYS A 32 12.34 13.95 37.39
CA LYS A 32 11.67 12.65 37.09
C LYS A 32 10.42 12.84 36.24
N LYS A 33 9.68 13.92 36.42
CA LYS A 33 8.52 14.26 35.60
C LYS A 33 8.90 14.43 34.12
N TRP A 34 10.02 15.11 33.88
CA TRP A 34 10.51 15.34 32.49
C TRP A 34 10.96 14.05 31.81
N LEU A 35 11.66 13.17 32.54
CA LEU A 35 12.08 11.85 32.03
C LEU A 35 10.90 10.96 31.63
N TRP A 36 9.83 10.95 32.41
CA TRP A 36 8.63 10.22 32.08
C TRP A 36 7.87 10.81 30.88
N GLY A 37 7.79 12.13 30.80
CA GLY A 37 7.23 12.80 29.62
C GLY A 37 7.96 12.41 28.34
N LEU A 38 9.29 12.36 28.38
CA LEU A 38 10.13 11.89 27.27
C LEU A 38 9.86 10.41 26.91
N ALA A 39 9.70 9.55 27.92
CA ALA A 39 9.42 8.13 27.69
C ALA A 39 8.05 7.91 27.03
N VAL A 40 7.01 8.61 27.46
CA VAL A 40 5.68 8.56 26.84
C VAL A 40 5.72 9.08 25.41
N PHE A 41 6.42 10.19 25.16
CA PHE A 41 6.60 10.74 23.83
C PHE A 41 7.32 9.74 22.90
N ALA A 42 8.41 9.11 23.38
CA ALA A 42 9.13 8.10 22.60
C ALA A 42 8.24 6.88 22.26
N LEU A 43 7.47 6.40 23.23
CA LEU A 43 6.55 5.28 23.00
C LEU A 43 5.45 5.60 21.97
N THR A 44 4.85 6.80 22.05
CA THR A 44 3.83 7.22 21.07
C THR A 44 4.42 7.40 19.69
N PHE A 45 5.63 7.93 19.59
CA PHE A 45 6.34 8.09 18.31
C PHE A 45 6.69 6.74 17.68
N ILE A 46 7.23 5.80 18.45
CA ILE A 46 7.54 4.43 17.98
C ILE A 46 6.26 3.70 17.54
N SER A 47 5.19 3.84 18.30
CA SER A 47 3.89 3.24 17.93
C SER A 47 3.34 3.81 16.62
N GLY A 48 3.47 5.12 16.42
CA GLY A 48 3.08 5.78 15.17
C GLY A 48 3.88 5.28 13.97
N LEU A 49 5.20 5.14 14.12
CA LEU A 49 6.06 4.56 13.07
C LEU A 49 5.71 3.09 12.77
N ALA A 50 5.45 2.29 13.80
CA ALA A 50 5.08 0.89 13.62
C ALA A 50 3.74 0.73 12.86
N ILE A 51 2.76 1.58 13.17
CA ILE A 51 1.46 1.60 12.48
C ILE A 51 1.64 2.01 11.02
N HIS A 52 2.44 3.05 10.76
CA HIS A 52 2.72 3.51 9.40
C HIS A 52 3.41 2.42 8.58
N TYR A 53 4.44 1.78 9.12
CA TYR A 53 5.17 0.70 8.46
C TYR A 53 4.27 -0.52 8.16
N ASN A 54 3.42 -0.92 9.12
CA ASN A 54 2.50 -2.02 8.93
C ASN A 54 1.43 -1.71 7.86
N SER A 55 0.93 -0.47 7.81
CA SER A 55 -0.02 -0.03 6.79
C SER A 55 0.58 -0.08 5.38
N GLU A 56 1.83 0.33 5.22
CA GLU A 56 2.54 0.25 3.94
C GLU A 56 2.78 -1.20 3.51
N ASN A 57 3.16 -2.08 4.43
CA ASN A 57 3.34 -3.49 4.13
C ASN A 57 2.02 -4.16 3.69
N GLU A 58 0.91 -3.86 4.36
CA GLU A 58 -0.40 -4.38 3.95
C GLU A 58 -0.84 -3.83 2.58
N ARG A 59 -0.52 -2.57 2.28
CA ARG A 59 -0.77 -1.99 0.95
C ARG A 59 0.00 -2.74 -0.12
N ILE A 60 1.30 -3.00 0.10
CA ILE A 60 2.14 -3.75 -0.84
C ILE A 60 1.58 -5.15 -1.09
N LYS A 61 1.28 -5.90 -0.04
CA LYS A 61 0.69 -7.23 -0.15
C LYS A 61 -0.63 -7.23 -0.93
N ASN A 62 -1.46 -6.21 -0.71
CA ASN A 62 -2.71 -6.07 -1.45
C ASN A 62 -2.49 -5.81 -2.94
N ILE A 63 -1.49 -4.98 -3.30
CA ILE A 63 -1.12 -4.72 -4.70
C ILE A 63 -0.66 -6.03 -5.37
N HIS A 64 0.23 -6.78 -4.72
CA HIS A 64 0.71 -8.06 -5.27
C HIS A 64 -0.42 -9.06 -5.47
N ARG A 65 -1.29 -9.21 -4.47
CA ARG A 65 -2.46 -10.08 -4.58
C ARG A 65 -3.42 -9.66 -5.70
N GLN A 66 -3.62 -8.36 -5.90
CA GLN A 66 -4.44 -7.85 -7.00
C GLN A 66 -3.80 -8.16 -8.35
N ALA A 67 -2.48 -7.99 -8.48
CA ALA A 67 -1.75 -8.38 -9.69
C ALA A 67 -1.93 -9.87 -10.01
N GLU A 68 -1.80 -10.76 -9.01
CA GLU A 68 -2.04 -12.21 -9.17
C GLU A 68 -3.48 -12.52 -9.63
N ILE A 69 -4.48 -11.85 -9.04
CA ILE A 69 -5.87 -12.01 -9.44
C ILE A 69 -6.08 -11.61 -10.90
N ILE A 70 -5.54 -10.46 -11.32
CA ILE A 70 -5.64 -10.00 -12.71
C ILE A 70 -4.96 -10.98 -13.66
N ILE A 71 -3.76 -11.47 -13.32
CA ILE A 71 -3.07 -12.50 -14.10
C ILE A 71 -3.93 -13.76 -14.24
N SER A 72 -4.62 -14.17 -13.17
CA SER A 72 -5.49 -15.35 -13.19
C SER A 72 -6.72 -15.20 -14.08
N HIS A 73 -7.12 -13.97 -14.40
CA HIS A 73 -8.20 -13.68 -15.35
C HIS A 73 -7.75 -13.75 -16.82
N HIS A 74 -6.44 -13.81 -17.08
CA HIS A 74 -5.92 -13.91 -18.44
C HIS A 74 -6.18 -15.31 -19.00
N GLU A 75 -7.08 -15.41 -19.96
CA GLU A 75 -7.34 -16.64 -20.72
C GLU A 75 -6.43 -16.68 -21.95
N PRO A 76 -5.58 -17.72 -22.11
CA PRO A 76 -4.58 -17.79 -23.21
C PRO A 76 -5.17 -17.74 -24.62
N TYR A 77 -6.48 -17.89 -24.76
CA TYR A 77 -7.20 -17.90 -26.04
C TYR A 77 -8.44 -16.99 -26.03
N GLY A 78 -8.55 -16.08 -25.03
CA GLY A 78 -9.71 -15.20 -24.85
C GLY A 78 -9.55 -13.81 -25.46
N PHE A 79 -10.53 -12.95 -25.21
CA PHE A 79 -10.48 -11.54 -25.60
C PHE A 79 -9.56 -10.75 -24.65
N ASP A 80 -8.31 -10.57 -25.05
CA ASP A 80 -7.26 -9.88 -24.29
C ASP A 80 -7.58 -8.41 -23.96
N LYS A 81 -8.60 -7.83 -24.58
CA LYS A 81 -8.98 -6.43 -24.37
C LYS A 81 -9.40 -6.13 -22.93
N ALA A 82 -10.19 -7.00 -22.32
CA ALA A 82 -10.65 -6.81 -20.93
C ALA A 82 -9.46 -6.91 -19.97
N PHE A 83 -8.62 -7.92 -20.15
CA PHE A 83 -7.38 -8.11 -19.39
C PHE A 83 -6.45 -6.88 -19.50
N ILE A 84 -6.21 -6.40 -20.73
CA ILE A 84 -5.36 -5.22 -20.97
C ILE A 84 -5.92 -3.99 -20.26
N GLN A 85 -7.24 -3.75 -20.35
CA GLN A 85 -7.88 -2.61 -19.69
C GLN A 85 -7.83 -2.71 -18.15
N GLU A 86 -8.12 -3.89 -17.61
CA GLU A 86 -8.01 -4.15 -16.16
C GLU A 86 -6.58 -3.93 -15.66
N SER A 87 -5.60 -4.46 -16.39
CA SER A 87 -4.18 -4.32 -16.09
C SER A 87 -3.73 -2.86 -16.11
N LEU A 88 -4.15 -2.09 -17.13
CA LEU A 88 -3.83 -0.66 -17.22
C LEU A 88 -4.45 0.14 -16.08
N THR A 89 -5.71 -0.13 -15.73
CA THR A 89 -6.39 0.53 -14.60
C THR A 89 -5.65 0.25 -13.30
N PHE A 90 -5.30 -1.01 -13.05
CA PHE A 90 -4.52 -1.40 -11.88
C PHE A 90 -3.16 -0.68 -11.81
N LEU A 91 -2.44 -0.62 -12.93
CA LEU A 91 -1.14 0.06 -13.00
C LEU A 91 -1.28 1.58 -12.84
N GLU A 92 -2.34 2.19 -13.35
CA GLU A 92 -2.65 3.61 -13.18
C GLU A 92 -2.93 3.95 -11.70
N GLU A 93 -3.72 3.13 -11.01
CA GLU A 93 -4.01 3.29 -9.59
C GLU A 93 -2.77 3.16 -8.70
N ASN A 94 -1.76 2.41 -9.16
CA ASN A 94 -0.53 2.14 -8.43
C ASN A 94 0.71 2.80 -9.05
N LYS A 95 0.53 3.79 -9.93
CA LYS A 95 1.62 4.47 -10.65
C LYS A 95 2.60 5.22 -9.75
N ASP A 96 2.18 5.60 -8.55
CA ASP A 96 3.06 6.21 -7.54
C ASP A 96 4.18 5.27 -7.08
N ARG A 97 3.94 3.96 -7.15
CA ARG A 97 4.87 2.92 -6.73
C ARG A 97 5.58 2.23 -7.89
N TYR A 98 4.88 2.06 -8.99
CA TYR A 98 5.38 1.39 -10.20
C TYR A 98 5.28 2.28 -11.45
N PRO A 99 5.91 3.49 -11.44
CA PRO A 99 5.78 4.45 -12.54
C PRO A 99 6.29 3.87 -13.86
N ASP A 100 7.42 3.17 -13.84
CA ASP A 100 8.02 2.59 -15.05
C ASP A 100 7.16 1.47 -15.64
N SER A 101 6.53 0.65 -14.78
CA SER A 101 5.61 -0.41 -15.20
C SER A 101 4.37 0.15 -15.86
N TYR A 102 3.81 1.22 -15.30
CA TYR A 102 2.67 1.92 -15.89
C TYR A 102 3.00 2.53 -17.25
N GLU A 103 4.12 3.25 -17.36
CA GLU A 103 4.53 3.88 -18.63
C GLU A 103 4.81 2.83 -19.72
N ARG A 104 5.45 1.72 -19.39
CA ARG A 104 5.69 0.62 -20.32
C ARG A 104 4.37 0.00 -20.81
N ALA A 105 3.45 -0.34 -19.90
CA ALA A 105 2.16 -0.89 -20.27
C ALA A 105 1.34 0.06 -21.14
N LYS A 106 1.38 1.36 -20.83
CA LYS A 106 0.75 2.42 -21.61
C LYS A 106 1.33 2.51 -23.03
N GLN A 107 2.65 2.43 -23.19
CA GLN A 107 3.31 2.42 -24.49
C GLN A 107 2.89 1.20 -25.32
N ILE A 108 2.83 0.02 -24.72
CA ILE A 108 2.34 -1.21 -25.38
C ILE A 108 0.92 -0.99 -25.88
N TYR A 109 0.03 -0.47 -25.04
CA TYR A 109 -1.36 -0.18 -25.39
C TYR A 109 -1.50 0.85 -26.53
N GLU A 110 -0.76 1.96 -26.48
CA GLU A 110 -0.78 2.99 -27.53
C GLU A 110 -0.23 2.46 -28.87
N THR A 111 0.81 1.64 -28.84
CA THR A 111 1.35 0.98 -30.02
C THR A 111 0.32 0.04 -30.64
N MET A 112 -0.36 -0.75 -29.81
CA MET A 112 -1.45 -1.63 -30.24
C MET A 112 -2.60 -0.85 -30.86
N LYS A 113 -3.03 0.26 -30.25
CA LYS A 113 -4.13 1.09 -30.73
C LYS A 113 -3.84 1.73 -32.09
N ASN A 114 -2.58 2.10 -32.34
CA ASN A 114 -2.14 2.75 -33.56
C ASN A 114 -1.79 1.74 -34.67
N SER A 115 -1.49 0.50 -34.33
CA SER A 115 -1.31 -0.58 -35.28
C SER A 115 -2.70 -1.13 -35.66
N HIS A 116 -2.98 -1.28 -36.96
CA HIS A 116 -4.20 -1.93 -37.44
C HIS A 116 -4.32 -3.42 -37.02
N PHE A 117 -3.43 -3.87 -36.12
CA PHE A 117 -3.47 -5.16 -35.49
C PHE A 117 -4.60 -5.18 -34.45
N GLN A 118 -5.66 -5.84 -34.77
CA GLN A 118 -6.71 -6.25 -33.87
C GLN A 118 -6.07 -6.89 -32.61
N TYR A 119 -6.51 -6.51 -31.41
CA TYR A 119 -6.13 -7.00 -30.09
C TYR A 119 -5.45 -8.38 -30.16
N GLY A 120 -4.12 -8.40 -30.20
CA GLY A 120 -3.33 -9.61 -30.39
C GLY A 120 -2.84 -10.15 -29.05
N TYR A 121 -2.58 -11.44 -29.04
CA TYR A 121 -2.01 -12.19 -27.93
C TYR A 121 -0.69 -11.60 -27.41
N GLU A 122 0.14 -11.02 -28.30
CA GLU A 122 1.47 -10.50 -27.96
C GLU A 122 1.47 -9.32 -26.97
N PRO A 123 0.66 -8.25 -27.14
CA PRO A 123 0.57 -7.16 -26.17
C PRO A 123 0.04 -7.60 -24.80
N ALA A 124 -0.87 -8.55 -24.75
CA ALA A 124 -1.40 -9.08 -23.51
C ALA A 124 -0.33 -9.86 -22.74
N MET A 125 0.50 -10.66 -23.43
CA MET A 125 1.63 -11.36 -22.81
C MET A 125 2.69 -10.41 -22.26
N GLU A 126 2.97 -9.32 -22.97
CA GLU A 126 3.94 -8.32 -22.49
C GLU A 126 3.43 -7.64 -21.21
N ILE A 127 2.14 -7.27 -21.15
CA ILE A 127 1.50 -6.68 -19.96
C ILE A 127 1.44 -7.70 -18.84
N GLU A 128 1.11 -8.96 -19.13
CA GLU A 128 1.17 -10.05 -18.15
C GLU A 128 2.56 -10.21 -17.55
N GLY A 129 3.60 -10.11 -18.37
CA GLY A 129 4.99 -10.11 -17.92
C GLY A 129 5.30 -8.97 -16.93
N ILE A 130 4.75 -7.77 -17.15
CA ILE A 130 4.88 -6.65 -16.23
C ILE A 130 4.19 -6.96 -14.89
N LEU A 131 2.95 -7.47 -14.93
CA LEU A 131 2.20 -7.85 -13.72
C LEU A 131 2.87 -8.98 -12.94
N LYS A 132 3.41 -10.00 -13.63
CA LYS A 132 4.19 -11.07 -13.00
C LYS A 132 5.44 -10.53 -12.30
N GLY A 133 6.12 -9.54 -12.90
CA GLY A 133 7.23 -8.86 -12.27
C GLY A 133 6.83 -8.17 -10.96
N ILE A 134 5.66 -7.52 -10.92
CA ILE A 134 5.14 -6.88 -9.70
C ILE A 134 4.76 -7.94 -8.65
N ALA A 135 4.05 -9.01 -9.05
CA ALA A 135 3.64 -10.08 -8.15
C ALA A 135 4.84 -10.81 -7.49
N ALA A 136 5.94 -10.99 -8.24
CA ALA A 136 7.14 -11.70 -7.77
C ALA A 136 8.03 -10.89 -6.80
N LEU A 137 7.79 -9.58 -6.61
CA LEU A 137 8.61 -8.74 -5.71
C LEU A 137 8.43 -9.06 -4.22
N ASN A 138 7.64 -10.09 -3.87
CA ASN A 138 7.35 -10.51 -2.50
C ASN A 138 8.15 -11.75 -2.04
N GLU A 139 8.95 -12.33 -2.91
CA GLU A 139 9.84 -13.43 -2.54
C GLU A 139 11.24 -12.89 -2.17
#